data_73da16c065640d4edf4d6b5716b13a92
#
_entry.id   73da16c065640d4edf4d6b5716b13a92
#
_cell.length_a   1.000
_cell.length_b   1.000
_cell.length_c   1.000
_cell.angle_alpha   90.00
_cell.angle_beta   90.00
_cell.angle_gamma   90.00
#
_symmetry.space_group_name_H-M   'P 1'
#
loop_
_entity.id
_entity.type
_entity.pdbx_description
1 polymer ?
#
loop_
_entity_poly.entity_id
_entity_poly.type
_entity_poly.pdbx_seq_one_letter_code
_entity_poly.pdbx_strand_id
1 'polypeptide(L)'
;MRSEKTIMTSRREFLSNALGMALVTATTWPIRADQAHSTQGQSNTGASKAGRTTRKTLLNWDVFLAPSIPAITSDLPPGEKQRPWPPISSTLISGERDAVLVDTPITVEQARALANWVVASGKNLTTIYATHGHGDHFFGTSTVLERFPGARFVARPDVIEIMRQQASPESLATFWNPRFPGQISSHLAIAEELSGNVINLEGHDLVSVPLGFTDTASTTCLHVPSIGLIVAGDAAYNGVHLHLSESPDQQKRQEWIAALDKMESLKPRAVIAGHKRVGNDDSPRIIGETRKYIRDFERLAMQTTTALELYDQMLKLYPDWGNRGALWTSVRAIKT
;
A
#
# COMPACT_ATOMS: atom_id res chain seq x y z
N MET A 1 -36.60 45.90 -21.40
CA MET A 1 -36.70 45.69 -22.88
C MET A 1 -35.52 44.82 -23.32
N ARG A 2 -35.84 43.71 -23.99
CA ARG A 2 -35.02 42.72 -24.75
C ARG A 2 -34.13 41.87 -23.85
N SER A 3 -34.46 40.63 -23.61
CA SER A 3 -34.75 39.43 -24.45
C SER A 3 -33.51 38.56 -24.61
N GLU A 4 -33.59 37.46 -23.90
CA GLU A 4 -33.40 36.06 -24.30
C GLU A 4 -32.32 35.71 -25.32
N LYS A 5 -31.50 34.69 -24.95
CA LYS A 5 -31.54 33.44 -25.70
C LYS A 5 -30.77 32.31 -24.97
N THR A 6 -31.59 31.36 -24.51
CA THR A 6 -31.25 29.96 -24.23
C THR A 6 -30.77 29.30 -25.51
N ILE A 7 -29.68 28.49 -25.40
CA ILE A 7 -29.39 27.42 -26.37
C ILE A 7 -29.13 26.12 -25.59
N MET A 8 -30.16 25.26 -25.60
CA MET A 8 -30.06 23.81 -25.43
C MET A 8 -29.62 23.19 -26.75
N THR A 9 -28.62 22.30 -26.74
CA THR A 9 -28.46 21.22 -27.72
C THR A 9 -27.85 20.04 -26.97
N SER A 10 -28.63 19.04 -26.70
CA SER A 10 -29.07 17.88 -27.42
C SER A 10 -28.05 16.75 -27.46
N ARG A 11 -28.44 15.71 -26.65
CA ARG A 11 -27.92 14.33 -26.77
C ARG A 11 -28.16 13.81 -28.18
N ARG A 12 -27.23 13.06 -28.72
CA ARG A 12 -27.41 11.75 -29.41
C ARG A 12 -26.31 11.46 -30.41
N GLU A 13 -25.98 10.16 -30.44
CA GLU A 13 -25.43 9.38 -31.54
C GLU A 13 -23.91 9.31 -31.68
N PHE A 14 -23.37 8.19 -31.21
CA PHE A 14 -22.50 7.33 -32.03
C PHE A 14 -22.58 5.89 -31.50
N LEU A 15 -23.53 5.11 -32.04
CA LEU A 15 -23.47 3.66 -32.12
C LEU A 15 -23.25 3.33 -33.61
N SER A 16 -22.19 2.58 -33.91
CA SER A 16 -22.28 1.39 -34.78
C SER A 16 -20.91 0.95 -35.33
N ASN A 17 -20.77 -0.37 -35.27
CA ASN A 17 -20.10 -1.28 -36.19
C ASN A 17 -18.58 -1.54 -36.06
N ALA A 18 -18.27 -2.75 -35.54
CA ALA A 18 -17.66 -3.76 -36.41
C ALA A 18 -17.67 -5.13 -35.71
N LEU A 19 -18.56 -6.02 -36.13
CA LEU A 19 -18.42 -7.47 -36.00
C LEU A 19 -17.29 -7.91 -36.93
N GLY A 20 -16.24 -8.54 -36.36
CA GLY A 20 -15.25 -9.29 -37.09
C GLY A 20 -15.27 -10.74 -36.61
N MET A 21 -15.93 -11.63 -37.37
CA MET A 21 -15.81 -13.09 -37.20
C MET A 21 -14.41 -13.56 -37.61
N ALA A 22 -13.72 -14.22 -36.73
CA ALA A 22 -12.54 -15.03 -37.07
C ALA A 22 -12.93 -16.51 -36.98
N LEU A 23 -12.92 -17.17 -38.13
CA LEU A 23 -13.03 -18.63 -38.28
C LEU A 23 -11.76 -19.28 -37.65
N VAL A 24 -11.97 -20.20 -36.71
CA VAL A 24 -10.95 -21.11 -36.24
C VAL A 24 -11.09 -22.43 -37.01
N THR A 25 -10.14 -22.74 -37.89
CA THR A 25 -10.03 -24.02 -38.57
C THR A 25 -9.33 -25.02 -37.62
N ALA A 26 -10.06 -26.08 -37.28
CA ALA A 26 -9.52 -27.21 -36.54
C ALA A 26 -8.74 -28.12 -37.50
N THR A 27 -7.44 -28.31 -37.26
CA THR A 27 -6.61 -29.34 -37.89
C THR A 27 -6.54 -30.55 -36.97
N THR A 28 -7.15 -31.64 -37.43
CA THR A 28 -7.09 -32.98 -36.84
C THR A 28 -5.80 -33.70 -37.29
N TRP A 29 -5.05 -34.22 -36.35
CA TRP A 29 -3.94 -35.16 -36.62
C TRP A 29 -4.35 -36.59 -36.26
N PRO A 30 -3.91 -37.61 -37.03
CA PRO A 30 -4.40 -38.96 -36.87
C PRO A 30 -3.67 -39.72 -35.75
N ILE A 31 -4.48 -40.51 -35.04
CA ILE A 31 -4.03 -41.49 -34.05
C ILE A 31 -3.46 -42.71 -34.82
N ARG A 32 -2.22 -43.06 -34.53
CA ARG A 32 -1.66 -44.39 -34.89
C ARG A 32 -1.67 -45.28 -33.66
N ALA A 33 -2.44 -46.35 -33.72
CA ALA A 33 -2.36 -47.47 -32.82
C ALA A 33 -1.21 -48.38 -33.29
N ASP A 34 -0.35 -48.77 -32.38
CA ASP A 34 0.51 -49.93 -32.61
C ASP A 34 0.53 -50.85 -31.38
N GLN A 35 0.57 -52.11 -31.69
CA GLN A 35 0.15 -53.27 -30.92
C GLN A 35 1.16 -53.71 -29.85
N ALA A 36 0.62 -54.43 -28.91
CA ALA A 36 1.21 -55.05 -27.75
C ALA A 36 2.32 -56.07 -28.09
N HIS A 37 3.36 -56.14 -27.26
CA HIS A 37 4.10 -57.37 -26.98
C HIS A 37 4.28 -57.48 -25.44
N SER A 38 3.71 -58.54 -24.92
CA SER A 38 3.84 -59.03 -23.56
C SER A 38 5.19 -59.71 -23.35
N THR A 39 5.95 -59.28 -22.33
CA THR A 39 6.94 -60.15 -21.68
C THR A 39 6.83 -59.98 -20.17
N GLN A 40 6.50 -61.07 -19.49
CA GLN A 40 6.55 -61.22 -18.03
C GLN A 40 8.01 -61.20 -17.56
N GLY A 41 8.27 -60.53 -16.44
CA GLY A 41 9.58 -60.58 -15.80
C GLY A 41 9.64 -59.85 -14.47
N GLN A 42 9.33 -60.58 -13.41
CA GLN A 42 9.83 -60.53 -12.03
C GLN A 42 9.73 -59.18 -11.22
N SER A 43 8.94 -59.33 -10.16
CA SER A 43 8.88 -58.49 -8.97
C SER A 43 10.23 -58.11 -8.37
N ASN A 44 10.46 -56.80 -8.20
CA ASN A 44 11.40 -56.36 -7.20
C ASN A 44 10.73 -55.20 -6.38
N THR A 45 10.36 -55.50 -5.15
CA THR A 45 9.81 -54.57 -4.18
C THR A 45 10.90 -53.67 -3.66
N GLY A 46 11.08 -52.53 -4.31
CA GLY A 46 11.83 -51.42 -3.77
C GLY A 46 10.95 -50.18 -3.73
N ALA A 47 10.28 -49.96 -2.60
CA ALA A 47 9.54 -48.75 -2.39
C ALA A 47 10.50 -47.54 -2.24
N SER A 48 10.90 -46.98 -3.36
CA SER A 48 11.52 -45.65 -3.40
C SER A 48 10.44 -44.64 -3.02
N LYS A 49 10.51 -44.11 -1.82
CA LYS A 49 9.85 -42.87 -1.47
C LYS A 49 10.42 -41.76 -2.36
N ALA A 50 9.86 -41.60 -3.55
CA ALA A 50 10.08 -40.42 -4.35
C ALA A 50 9.56 -39.22 -3.51
N GLY A 51 10.46 -38.50 -2.89
CA GLY A 51 10.19 -37.23 -2.27
C GLY A 51 9.53 -36.33 -3.31
N ARG A 52 8.26 -36.04 -3.15
CA ARG A 52 7.53 -35.07 -3.95
C ARG A 52 8.16 -33.73 -3.64
N THR A 53 9.17 -33.33 -4.40
CA THR A 53 9.66 -31.95 -4.41
C THR A 53 8.50 -31.09 -4.89
N THR A 54 7.74 -30.55 -3.96
CA THR A 54 6.75 -29.53 -4.25
C THR A 54 7.51 -28.36 -4.85
N ARG A 55 7.35 -28.16 -6.17
CA ARG A 55 7.87 -27.01 -6.86
C ARG A 55 7.27 -25.79 -6.17
N LYS A 56 8.11 -24.98 -5.50
CA LYS A 56 7.66 -23.80 -4.77
C LYS A 56 7.10 -22.84 -5.81
N THR A 57 5.84 -22.48 -5.68
CA THR A 57 5.16 -21.54 -6.58
C THR A 57 5.84 -20.19 -6.51
N LEU A 58 5.99 -19.48 -7.63
CA LEU A 58 6.52 -18.11 -7.61
C LEU A 58 5.45 -17.16 -7.05
N LEU A 59 5.83 -16.31 -6.10
CA LEU A 59 4.97 -15.22 -5.65
C LEU A 59 5.03 -14.06 -6.65
N ASN A 60 3.90 -13.36 -6.80
CA ASN A 60 3.77 -12.09 -7.49
C ASN A 60 3.28 -11.02 -6.54
N TRP A 61 3.39 -9.75 -6.93
CA TRP A 61 2.72 -8.66 -6.24
C TRP A 61 2.14 -7.67 -7.24
N ASP A 62 1.05 -7.03 -6.84
CA ASP A 62 0.40 -5.93 -7.52
C ASP A 62 0.08 -4.83 -6.52
N VAL A 63 0.06 -3.57 -6.98
CA VAL A 63 -0.20 -2.41 -6.13
C VAL A 63 -1.48 -1.72 -6.57
N PHE A 64 -2.45 -1.65 -5.66
CA PHE A 64 -3.60 -0.77 -5.80
C PHE A 64 -3.23 0.59 -5.21
N LEU A 65 -3.33 1.63 -6.00
CA LEU A 65 -3.11 3.00 -5.55
C LEU A 65 -4.46 3.71 -5.41
N ALA A 66 -4.94 3.84 -4.16
CA ALA A 66 -6.14 4.62 -3.88
C ALA A 66 -5.91 6.08 -4.27
N PRO A 67 -6.82 6.71 -5.01
CA PRO A 67 -6.61 8.08 -5.46
C PRO A 67 -6.59 9.07 -4.28
N SER A 68 -5.90 10.19 -4.48
CA SER A 68 -5.97 11.33 -3.59
C SER A 68 -7.41 11.81 -3.41
N ILE A 69 -7.79 12.15 -2.20
CA ILE A 69 -9.11 12.67 -1.84
C ILE A 69 -8.99 14.00 -1.09
N PRO A 70 -9.98 14.92 -1.21
CA PRO A 70 -9.96 16.16 -0.44
C PRO A 70 -10.17 15.90 1.05
N ALA A 71 -9.34 16.49 1.90
CA ALA A 71 -9.58 16.57 3.34
C ALA A 71 -10.18 17.93 3.69
N ILE A 72 -11.27 17.94 4.47
CA ILE A 72 -11.87 19.16 4.96
C ILE A 72 -11.08 19.66 6.17
N THR A 73 -10.47 20.83 6.03
CA THR A 73 -9.67 21.44 7.09
C THR A 73 -9.47 22.93 6.83
N SER A 74 -9.32 23.70 7.89
CA SER A 74 -8.87 25.10 7.82
C SER A 74 -7.34 25.23 7.82
N ASP A 75 -6.62 24.15 8.13
CA ASP A 75 -5.16 24.10 8.14
C ASP A 75 -4.63 23.84 6.72
N LEU A 76 -4.62 24.90 5.90
CA LEU A 76 -4.18 24.84 4.52
C LEU A 76 -2.70 25.24 4.39
N PRO A 77 -1.94 24.55 3.51
CA PRO A 77 -0.61 25.01 3.15
C PRO A 77 -0.64 26.42 2.52
N PRO A 78 0.39 27.23 2.71
CA PRO A 78 0.48 28.56 2.11
C PRO A 78 0.23 28.53 0.60
N GLY A 79 -0.69 29.39 0.14
CA GLY A 79 -1.06 29.51 -1.28
C GLY A 79 -2.03 28.44 -1.80
N GLU A 80 -2.35 27.41 -1.00
CA GLU A 80 -3.27 26.35 -1.41
C GLU A 80 -4.72 26.68 -1.00
N LYS A 81 -5.67 26.26 -1.83
CA LYS A 81 -7.12 26.41 -1.54
C LYS A 81 -7.74 25.12 -1.00
N GLN A 82 -7.03 24.02 -1.06
CA GLN A 82 -7.44 22.68 -0.66
C GLN A 82 -6.25 21.95 -0.05
N ARG A 83 -6.54 20.96 0.76
CA ARG A 83 -5.54 20.04 1.29
C ARG A 83 -5.90 18.61 0.88
N PRO A 84 -5.40 18.14 -0.27
CA PRO A 84 -5.62 16.76 -0.67
C PRO A 84 -4.89 15.80 0.27
N TRP A 85 -5.56 14.71 0.67
CA TRP A 85 -4.89 13.57 1.28
C TRP A 85 -4.15 12.78 0.18
N PRO A 86 -2.90 12.37 0.39
CA PRO A 86 -2.11 11.74 -0.68
C PRO A 86 -2.70 10.40 -1.10
N PRO A 87 -2.34 9.89 -2.31
CA PRO A 87 -2.65 8.52 -2.69
C PRO A 87 -2.06 7.51 -1.70
N ILE A 88 -2.80 6.43 -1.44
CA ILE A 88 -2.42 5.37 -0.50
C ILE A 88 -2.22 4.08 -1.27
N SER A 89 -1.09 3.40 -1.03
CA SER A 89 -0.78 2.11 -1.65
C SER A 89 -1.31 0.97 -0.80
N SER A 90 -2.04 0.03 -1.43
CA SER A 90 -2.33 -1.28 -0.87
C SER A 90 -1.64 -2.33 -1.74
N THR A 91 -0.89 -3.25 -1.15
CA THR A 91 -0.12 -4.25 -1.90
C THR A 91 -0.74 -5.63 -1.74
N LEU A 92 -1.10 -6.27 -2.87
CA LEU A 92 -1.55 -7.66 -2.90
C LEU A 92 -0.36 -8.56 -3.27
N ILE A 93 0.06 -9.40 -2.34
CA ILE A 93 1.08 -10.43 -2.56
C ILE A 93 0.37 -11.75 -2.79
N SER A 94 0.57 -12.38 -3.94
CA SER A 94 -0.21 -13.55 -4.35
C SER A 94 0.68 -14.74 -4.75
N GLY A 95 0.23 -15.93 -4.34
CA GLY A 95 0.72 -17.21 -4.82
C GLY A 95 -0.15 -17.75 -5.96
N GLU A 96 -0.25 -19.05 -6.08
CA GLU A 96 -1.11 -19.71 -7.07
C GLU A 96 -2.60 -19.51 -6.77
N ARG A 97 -3.02 -19.67 -5.51
CA ARG A 97 -4.40 -19.62 -5.05
C ARG A 97 -4.68 -18.50 -4.07
N ASP A 98 -3.78 -18.35 -3.10
CA ASP A 98 -3.97 -17.49 -1.94
C ASP A 98 -3.23 -16.16 -2.08
N ALA A 99 -3.68 -15.16 -1.32
CA ALA A 99 -3.05 -13.86 -1.28
C ALA A 99 -3.06 -13.24 0.12
N VAL A 100 -2.11 -12.34 0.34
CA VAL A 100 -1.99 -11.45 1.50
C VAL A 100 -2.09 -10.02 0.99
N LEU A 101 -2.96 -9.22 1.60
CA LEU A 101 -3.11 -7.80 1.35
C LEU A 101 -2.37 -7.01 2.43
N VAL A 102 -1.62 -5.99 2.05
CA VAL A 102 -0.90 -5.11 2.97
C VAL A 102 -1.48 -3.71 2.87
N ASP A 103 -1.93 -3.18 3.99
CA ASP A 103 -2.58 -1.90 4.20
C ASP A 103 -3.89 -1.70 3.42
N THR A 104 -4.77 -0.84 3.92
CA THR A 104 -6.05 -0.50 3.31
C THR A 104 -6.32 1.00 3.43
N PRO A 105 -6.97 1.64 2.44
CA PRO A 105 -7.19 3.09 2.45
C PRO A 105 -8.23 3.54 3.49
N ILE A 106 -8.40 4.86 3.62
CA ILE A 106 -9.23 5.50 4.66
C ILE A 106 -10.72 5.25 4.49
N THR A 107 -11.25 5.53 3.27
CA THR A 107 -12.70 5.68 3.08
C THR A 107 -13.36 4.38 2.64
N VAL A 108 -14.65 4.26 2.98
CA VAL A 108 -15.48 3.13 2.54
C VAL A 108 -15.49 3.00 1.02
N GLU A 109 -15.52 4.12 0.29
CA GLU A 109 -15.51 4.10 -1.18
C GLU A 109 -14.19 3.56 -1.73
N GLN A 110 -13.06 4.07 -1.24
CA GLN A 110 -11.72 3.58 -1.62
C GLN A 110 -11.54 2.10 -1.25
N ALA A 111 -12.01 1.70 -0.07
CA ALA A 111 -11.92 0.32 0.40
C ALA A 111 -12.81 -0.65 -0.42
N ARG A 112 -13.99 -0.21 -0.88
CA ARG A 112 -14.82 -0.98 -1.83
C ARG A 112 -14.14 -1.15 -3.18
N ALA A 113 -13.50 -0.08 -3.69
CA ALA A 113 -12.72 -0.16 -4.92
C ALA A 113 -11.54 -1.14 -4.76
N LEU A 114 -10.82 -1.10 -3.65
CA LEU A 114 -9.77 -2.06 -3.30
C LEU A 114 -10.32 -3.49 -3.24
N ALA A 115 -11.43 -3.72 -2.53
CA ALA A 115 -12.04 -5.05 -2.43
C ALA A 115 -12.43 -5.61 -3.80
N ASN A 116 -13.02 -4.79 -4.68
CA ASN A 116 -13.34 -5.18 -6.05
C ASN A 116 -12.08 -5.52 -6.87
N TRP A 117 -11.02 -4.76 -6.69
CA TRP A 117 -9.73 -5.04 -7.33
C TRP A 117 -9.11 -6.36 -6.84
N VAL A 118 -9.18 -6.65 -5.53
CA VAL A 118 -8.76 -7.96 -4.98
C VAL A 118 -9.61 -9.10 -5.55
N VAL A 119 -10.94 -8.93 -5.66
CA VAL A 119 -11.83 -9.92 -6.31
C VAL A 119 -11.41 -10.19 -7.75
N ALA A 120 -11.08 -9.13 -8.51
CA ALA A 120 -10.66 -9.25 -9.90
C ALA A 120 -9.34 -10.02 -10.08
N SER A 121 -8.49 -10.10 -9.05
CA SER A 121 -7.28 -10.93 -9.07
C SER A 121 -7.58 -12.44 -9.13
N GLY A 122 -8.80 -12.86 -8.78
CA GLY A 122 -9.20 -14.26 -8.69
C GLY A 122 -8.54 -15.03 -7.55
N LYS A 123 -7.85 -14.34 -6.62
CA LYS A 123 -7.14 -14.95 -5.50
C LYS A 123 -8.03 -15.03 -4.26
N ASN A 124 -7.77 -16.04 -3.43
CA ASN A 124 -8.37 -16.18 -2.12
C ASN A 124 -7.57 -15.32 -1.11
N LEU A 125 -8.17 -14.23 -0.64
CA LEU A 125 -7.54 -13.39 0.37
C LEU A 125 -7.59 -14.10 1.73
N THR A 126 -6.43 -14.46 2.25
CA THR A 126 -6.31 -15.18 3.54
C THR A 126 -5.95 -14.26 4.70
N THR A 127 -5.21 -13.20 4.42
CA THR A 127 -4.67 -12.31 5.44
C THR A 127 -4.62 -10.87 4.95
N ILE A 128 -4.97 -9.94 5.83
CA ILE A 128 -4.70 -8.51 5.69
C ILE A 128 -3.68 -8.16 6.77
N TYR A 129 -2.61 -7.49 6.39
CA TYR A 129 -1.54 -7.06 7.29
C TYR A 129 -1.44 -5.53 7.31
N ALA A 130 -1.33 -4.91 8.49
CA ALA A 130 -1.04 -3.49 8.60
C ALA A 130 0.41 -3.24 8.96
N THR A 131 1.07 -2.34 8.20
CA THR A 131 2.47 -1.97 8.41
C THR A 131 2.67 -1.11 9.65
N HIS A 132 1.72 -0.23 9.95
CA HIS A 132 1.73 0.67 11.10
C HIS A 132 0.29 1.08 11.48
N GLY A 133 0.15 1.88 12.52
CA GLY A 133 -1.14 2.14 13.16
C GLY A 133 -1.88 3.37 12.70
N HIS A 134 -1.44 4.14 11.70
CA HIS A 134 -2.19 5.29 11.18
C HIS A 134 -3.49 4.88 10.50
N GLY A 135 -4.56 5.63 10.72
CA GLY A 135 -5.91 5.30 10.27
C GLY A 135 -6.05 5.14 8.77
N ASP A 136 -5.26 5.86 7.99
CA ASP A 136 -5.25 5.78 6.53
C ASP A 136 -4.58 4.52 5.96
N HIS A 137 -4.06 3.65 6.83
CA HIS A 137 -3.52 2.35 6.44
C HIS A 137 -4.34 1.16 6.93
N PHE A 138 -5.45 1.40 7.71
CA PHE A 138 -6.28 0.28 8.16
C PHE A 138 -7.78 0.55 8.27
N PHE A 139 -8.28 1.80 8.21
CA PHE A 139 -9.70 2.09 8.41
C PHE A 139 -10.60 1.39 7.40
N GLY A 140 -10.13 1.18 6.17
CA GLY A 140 -10.87 0.46 5.14
C GLY A 140 -10.95 -1.05 5.34
N THR A 141 -10.22 -1.61 6.31
CA THR A 141 -10.13 -3.07 6.50
C THR A 141 -11.51 -3.70 6.79
N SER A 142 -12.36 -3.06 7.60
CA SER A 142 -13.71 -3.56 7.86
C SER A 142 -14.51 -3.77 6.58
N THR A 143 -14.44 -2.80 5.66
CA THR A 143 -15.13 -2.90 4.34
C THR A 143 -14.54 -4.02 3.47
N VAL A 144 -13.23 -4.24 3.51
CA VAL A 144 -12.60 -5.37 2.80
C VAL A 144 -13.04 -6.70 3.42
N LEU A 145 -13.10 -6.80 4.75
CA LEU A 145 -13.55 -8.00 5.46
C LEU A 145 -15.02 -8.35 5.21
N GLU A 146 -15.90 -7.37 4.95
CA GLU A 146 -17.29 -7.66 4.51
C GLU A 146 -17.29 -8.50 3.23
N ARG A 147 -16.34 -8.30 2.34
CA ARG A 147 -16.20 -9.06 1.10
C ARG A 147 -15.42 -10.34 1.26
N PHE A 148 -14.47 -10.38 2.21
CA PHE A 148 -13.59 -11.50 2.49
C PHE A 148 -13.67 -11.93 3.97
N PRO A 149 -14.81 -12.45 4.44
CA PRO A 149 -15.04 -12.73 5.87
C PRO A 149 -14.15 -13.85 6.43
N GLY A 150 -13.50 -14.63 5.57
CA GLY A 150 -12.51 -15.64 5.96
C GLY A 150 -11.07 -15.11 6.10
N ALA A 151 -10.82 -13.87 5.73
CA ALA A 151 -9.49 -13.29 5.86
C ALA A 151 -9.23 -12.85 7.31
N ARG A 152 -8.01 -13.10 7.79
CA ARG A 152 -7.55 -12.62 9.10
C ARG A 152 -6.95 -11.22 8.96
N PHE A 153 -7.28 -10.32 9.86
CA PHE A 153 -6.61 -9.02 9.95
C PHE A 153 -5.58 -9.06 11.07
N VAL A 154 -4.30 -8.93 10.73
CA VAL A 154 -3.19 -9.09 11.67
C VAL A 154 -2.23 -7.91 11.64
N ALA A 155 -1.65 -7.62 12.79
CA ALA A 155 -0.54 -6.68 12.96
C ALA A 155 0.32 -7.09 14.16
N ARG A 156 1.44 -6.42 14.36
CA ARG A 156 2.22 -6.61 15.58
C ARG A 156 1.51 -5.97 16.79
N PRO A 157 1.74 -6.45 18.02
CA PRO A 157 1.08 -5.93 19.23
C PRO A 157 1.28 -4.43 19.42
N ASP A 158 2.49 -3.94 19.18
CA ASP A 158 2.88 -2.53 19.31
C ASP A 158 2.19 -1.65 18.25
N VAL A 159 1.98 -2.15 17.05
CA VAL A 159 1.16 -1.51 15.99
C VAL A 159 -0.31 -1.45 16.39
N ILE A 160 -0.85 -2.54 16.96
CA ILE A 160 -2.25 -2.63 17.39
C ILE A 160 -2.58 -1.57 18.46
N GLU A 161 -1.63 -1.26 19.32
CA GLU A 161 -1.82 -0.20 20.33
C GLU A 161 -2.02 1.17 19.69
N ILE A 162 -1.22 1.51 18.67
CA ILE A 162 -1.41 2.74 17.89
C ILE A 162 -2.74 2.72 17.12
N MET A 163 -3.12 1.58 16.54
CA MET A 163 -4.42 1.42 15.87
C MET A 163 -5.60 1.75 16.82
N ARG A 164 -5.55 1.28 18.08
CA ARG A 164 -6.58 1.57 19.07
C ARG A 164 -6.67 3.06 19.39
N GLN A 165 -5.52 3.74 19.47
CA GLN A 165 -5.46 5.20 19.68
C GLN A 165 -6.07 5.93 18.48
N GLN A 166 -5.71 5.56 17.25
CA GLN A 166 -6.24 6.16 16.03
C GLN A 166 -7.75 5.92 15.83
N ALA A 167 -8.23 4.74 16.21
CA ALA A 167 -9.66 4.37 16.17
C ALA A 167 -10.44 4.81 17.42
N SER A 168 -9.83 5.51 18.38
CA SER A 168 -10.51 5.96 19.57
C SER A 168 -11.62 6.96 19.25
N PRO A 169 -12.70 7.01 20.06
CA PRO A 169 -13.77 8.01 19.88
C PRO A 169 -13.25 9.44 19.82
N GLU A 170 -12.21 9.75 20.60
CA GLU A 170 -11.58 11.08 20.63
C GLU A 170 -10.87 11.38 19.30
N SER A 171 -10.01 10.49 18.83
CA SER A 171 -9.29 10.66 17.56
C SER A 171 -10.26 10.76 16.38
N LEU A 172 -11.30 9.91 16.36
CA LEU A 172 -12.34 9.97 15.34
C LEU A 172 -13.09 11.29 15.36
N ALA A 173 -13.47 11.80 16.54
CA ALA A 173 -14.23 13.03 16.67
C ALA A 173 -13.41 14.30 16.38
N THR A 174 -12.12 14.30 16.72
CA THR A 174 -11.29 15.52 16.66
C THR A 174 -10.42 15.59 15.41
N PHE A 175 -10.04 14.46 14.83
CA PHE A 175 -9.13 14.43 13.70
C PHE A 175 -9.76 13.84 12.44
N TRP A 176 -10.26 12.60 12.48
CA TRP A 176 -10.62 11.84 11.27
C TRP A 176 -11.98 12.25 10.69
N ASN A 177 -13.07 12.20 11.49
CA ASN A 177 -14.41 12.50 10.99
C ASN A 177 -14.59 13.96 10.51
N PRO A 178 -13.96 14.97 11.14
CA PRO A 178 -14.02 16.33 10.59
C PRO A 178 -13.37 16.46 9.21
N ARG A 179 -12.34 15.66 8.93
CA ARG A 179 -11.64 15.68 7.64
C ARG A 179 -12.36 14.89 6.56
N PHE A 180 -13.03 13.82 6.94
CA PHE A 180 -13.70 12.87 6.04
C PHE A 180 -15.14 12.58 6.49
N PRO A 181 -16.02 13.60 6.58
CA PRO A 181 -17.35 13.46 7.17
C PRO A 181 -18.18 12.42 6.41
N GLY A 182 -18.66 11.40 7.15
CA GLY A 182 -19.49 10.32 6.60
C GLY A 182 -18.77 9.35 5.65
N GLN A 183 -17.45 9.46 5.50
CA GLN A 183 -16.69 8.63 4.56
C GLN A 183 -15.96 7.46 5.24
N ILE A 184 -15.75 7.54 6.56
CA ILE A 184 -15.10 6.49 7.35
C ILE A 184 -16.16 5.51 7.84
N SER A 185 -15.82 4.20 7.86
CA SER A 185 -16.72 3.18 8.40
C SER A 185 -17.09 3.46 9.85
N SER A 186 -18.37 3.28 10.20
CA SER A 186 -18.82 3.37 11.59
C SER A 186 -18.32 2.22 12.48
N HIS A 187 -17.82 1.15 11.86
CA HIS A 187 -17.27 -0.03 12.52
C HIS A 187 -15.86 -0.26 12.01
N LEU A 188 -14.86 0.13 12.79
CA LEU A 188 -13.46 -0.09 12.45
C LEU A 188 -12.99 -1.44 12.97
N ALA A 189 -12.38 -2.24 12.10
CA ALA A 189 -11.70 -3.46 12.52
C ALA A 189 -10.36 -3.10 13.17
N ILE A 190 -10.06 -3.72 14.30
CA ILE A 190 -8.73 -3.69 14.92
C ILE A 190 -8.09 -5.04 14.68
N ALA A 191 -6.81 -5.03 14.31
CA ALA A 191 -6.08 -6.25 14.03
C ALA A 191 -5.99 -7.18 15.25
N GLU A 192 -5.97 -8.47 14.99
CA GLU A 192 -5.51 -9.46 15.96
C GLU A 192 -3.97 -9.55 15.94
N GLU A 193 -3.41 -10.04 17.02
CA GLU A 193 -1.96 -10.16 17.14
C GLU A 193 -1.40 -11.18 16.14
N LEU A 194 -0.39 -10.76 15.37
CA LEU A 194 0.40 -11.67 14.55
C LEU A 194 1.24 -12.57 15.45
N SER A 195 0.93 -13.86 15.46
CA SER A 195 1.70 -14.86 16.22
C SER A 195 3.12 -14.98 15.62
N GLY A 196 4.10 -14.52 16.37
CA GLY A 196 5.48 -14.41 15.90
C GLY A 196 5.68 -13.23 14.95
N ASN A 197 6.44 -13.44 13.87
CA ASN A 197 6.75 -12.38 12.91
C ASN A 197 6.63 -12.83 11.45
N VAL A 198 6.00 -13.96 11.18
CA VAL A 198 5.92 -14.55 9.84
C VAL A 198 4.48 -14.88 9.47
N ILE A 199 4.08 -14.45 8.28
CA ILE A 199 2.88 -14.91 7.58
C ILE A 199 3.34 -15.88 6.51
N ASN A 200 2.81 -17.12 6.53
CA ASN A 200 3.14 -18.10 5.49
C ASN A 200 2.14 -18.00 4.35
N LEU A 201 2.65 -17.78 3.14
CA LEU A 201 1.86 -17.79 1.91
C LEU A 201 2.39 -18.89 0.98
N GLU A 202 1.66 -19.99 0.88
CA GLU A 202 1.99 -21.14 0.01
C GLU A 202 3.44 -21.63 0.15
N GLY A 203 3.92 -21.70 1.40
CA GLY A 203 5.28 -22.13 1.74
C GLY A 203 6.36 -21.04 1.63
N HIS A 204 5.99 -19.79 1.36
CA HIS A 204 6.87 -18.64 1.40
C HIS A 204 6.64 -17.82 2.68
N ASP A 205 7.72 -17.38 3.27
CA ASP A 205 7.68 -16.53 4.46
C ASP A 205 7.56 -15.06 4.04
N LEU A 206 6.55 -14.39 4.57
CA LEU A 206 6.38 -12.95 4.55
C LEU A 206 6.72 -12.47 5.98
N VAL A 207 7.83 -11.79 6.13
CA VAL A 207 8.41 -11.47 7.43
C VAL A 207 8.05 -10.04 7.84
N SER A 208 7.33 -9.89 8.93
CA SER A 208 7.11 -8.62 9.60
C SER A 208 8.41 -8.16 10.29
N VAL A 209 9.04 -7.12 9.78
CA VAL A 209 10.28 -6.56 10.30
C VAL A 209 9.99 -5.29 11.09
N PRO A 210 10.19 -5.29 12.42
CA PRO A 210 10.02 -4.07 13.21
C PRO A 210 11.09 -3.04 12.82
N LEU A 211 10.67 -1.81 12.58
CA LEU A 211 11.52 -0.70 12.20
C LEU A 211 11.72 0.31 13.35
N GLY A 212 10.84 0.26 14.36
CA GLY A 212 10.84 1.21 15.45
C GLY A 212 10.11 2.50 15.08
N PHE A 213 10.75 3.63 15.31
CA PHE A 213 10.16 4.93 15.03
C PHE A 213 10.48 5.39 13.59
N THR A 214 9.45 5.81 12.85
CA THR A 214 9.58 6.44 11.53
C THR A 214 8.71 7.71 11.47
N ASP A 215 7.68 7.74 10.63
CA ASP A 215 6.64 8.78 10.61
C ASP A 215 5.77 8.74 11.88
N THR A 216 5.68 7.57 12.52
CA THR A 216 5.07 7.32 13.82
C THR A 216 5.83 6.25 14.60
N ALA A 217 5.40 5.97 15.82
CA ALA A 217 5.93 4.88 16.63
C ALA A 217 5.52 3.50 16.10
N SER A 218 6.31 2.48 16.42
CA SER A 218 5.96 1.07 16.20
C SER A 218 5.70 0.72 14.73
N THR A 219 6.46 1.33 13.81
CA THR A 219 6.37 1.03 12.38
C THR A 219 7.04 -0.29 12.03
N THR A 220 6.52 -0.96 11.01
CA THR A 220 7.07 -2.19 10.45
C THR A 220 7.13 -2.11 8.93
N CYS A 221 7.91 -3.00 8.31
CA CYS A 221 7.73 -3.35 6.90
C CYS A 221 7.45 -4.85 6.75
N LEU A 222 6.79 -5.24 5.67
CA LEU A 222 6.63 -6.64 5.31
C LEU A 222 7.69 -7.00 4.26
N HIS A 223 8.65 -7.87 4.64
CA HIS A 223 9.71 -8.35 3.77
C HIS A 223 9.36 -9.72 3.22
N VAL A 224 9.49 -9.89 1.91
CA VAL A 224 9.26 -11.16 1.19
C VAL A 224 10.56 -11.61 0.53
N PRO A 225 11.43 -12.34 1.26
CA PRO A 225 12.78 -12.70 0.79
C PRO A 225 12.80 -13.42 -0.55
N SER A 226 11.83 -14.30 -0.79
CA SER A 226 11.78 -15.15 -1.99
C SER A 226 11.68 -14.35 -3.30
N ILE A 227 11.12 -13.16 -3.27
CA ILE A 227 10.98 -12.26 -4.42
C ILE A 227 11.72 -10.93 -4.23
N GLY A 228 12.40 -10.73 -3.09
CA GLY A 228 13.15 -9.51 -2.77
C GLY A 228 12.26 -8.28 -2.66
N LEU A 229 11.02 -8.43 -2.19
CA LEU A 229 10.06 -7.35 -2.01
C LEU A 229 10.07 -6.84 -0.57
N ILE A 230 10.00 -5.52 -0.40
CA ILE A 230 9.63 -4.86 0.86
C ILE A 230 8.38 -4.03 0.61
N VAL A 231 7.32 -4.25 1.40
CA VAL A 231 6.21 -3.31 1.54
C VAL A 231 6.51 -2.46 2.78
N ALA A 232 6.86 -1.21 2.54
CA ALA A 232 7.49 -0.34 3.54
C ALA A 232 6.48 0.44 4.40
N GLY A 233 5.20 0.53 3.98
CA GLY A 233 4.30 1.51 4.58
C GLY A 233 4.93 2.89 4.52
N ASP A 234 4.73 3.68 5.56
CA ASP A 234 5.23 5.05 5.64
C ASP A 234 6.68 5.17 6.15
N ALA A 235 7.37 4.04 6.32
CA ALA A 235 8.81 4.08 6.53
C ALA A 235 9.58 4.59 5.29
N ALA A 236 9.02 4.46 4.08
CA ALA A 236 9.55 5.05 2.85
C ALA A 236 8.45 5.73 2.03
N TYR A 237 8.80 6.84 1.39
CA TYR A 237 7.92 7.66 0.56
C TYR A 237 8.43 7.73 -0.88
N ASN A 238 7.54 7.96 -1.85
CA ASN A 238 7.92 7.95 -3.25
C ASN A 238 7.32 9.13 -4.03
N GLY A 239 8.08 10.22 -4.12
CA GLY A 239 7.69 11.43 -4.86
C GLY A 239 6.59 12.26 -4.18
N VAL A 240 6.42 12.11 -2.87
CA VAL A 240 5.54 12.91 -2.04
C VAL A 240 6.25 13.35 -0.76
N HIS A 241 5.89 14.52 -0.21
CA HIS A 241 6.47 15.02 1.03
C HIS A 241 6.12 14.11 2.21
N LEU A 242 7.11 13.87 3.06
CA LEU A 242 7.01 12.99 4.23
C LEU A 242 6.16 13.63 5.33
N HIS A 243 5.50 12.80 6.11
CA HIS A 243 4.86 13.18 7.37
C HIS A 243 5.89 13.15 8.51
N LEU A 244 6.50 14.31 8.82
CA LEU A 244 7.52 14.45 9.86
C LEU A 244 6.99 15.08 11.16
N SER A 245 5.67 15.31 11.26
CA SER A 245 5.12 16.03 12.43
C SER A 245 5.22 15.27 13.74
N GLU A 246 5.24 13.93 13.68
CA GLU A 246 5.48 13.08 14.84
C GLU A 246 6.98 12.83 15.10
N SER A 247 7.86 13.28 14.18
CA SER A 247 9.31 13.23 14.30
C SER A 247 9.91 14.65 14.47
N PRO A 248 9.44 15.47 15.45
CA PRO A 248 9.81 16.88 15.54
C PRO A 248 11.25 17.11 16.00
N ASP A 249 11.85 16.14 16.69
CA ASP A 249 13.23 16.23 17.19
C ASP A 249 14.21 15.44 16.32
N GLN A 250 15.51 15.76 16.48
CA GLN A 250 16.58 15.15 15.72
C GLN A 250 16.72 13.64 16.03
N GLN A 251 16.50 13.24 17.28
CA GLN A 251 16.66 11.83 17.69
C GLN A 251 15.68 10.95 16.92
N LYS A 252 14.39 11.29 16.87
CA LYS A 252 13.38 10.55 16.14
C LYS A 252 13.69 10.45 14.65
N ARG A 253 14.17 11.53 14.04
CA ARG A 253 14.59 11.49 12.64
C ARG A 253 15.82 10.61 12.39
N GLN A 254 16.75 10.54 13.34
CA GLN A 254 17.87 9.60 13.26
C GLN A 254 17.42 8.14 13.44
N GLU A 255 16.44 7.87 14.30
CA GLU A 255 15.79 6.56 14.42
C GLU A 255 15.14 6.15 13.08
N TRP A 256 14.48 7.09 12.41
CA TRP A 256 13.93 6.83 11.07
C TRP A 256 15.03 6.53 10.04
N ILE A 257 16.13 7.27 10.04
CA ILE A 257 17.28 6.98 9.16
C ILE A 257 17.82 5.56 9.45
N ALA A 258 17.93 5.15 10.72
CA ALA A 258 18.36 3.80 11.07
C ALA A 258 17.36 2.72 10.60
N ALA A 259 16.05 3.00 10.60
CA ALA A 259 15.01 2.14 10.02
C ALA A 259 15.21 1.95 8.51
N LEU A 260 15.53 3.04 7.78
CA LEU A 260 15.86 2.99 6.36
C LEU A 260 17.14 2.18 6.09
N ASP A 261 18.17 2.32 6.91
CA ASP A 261 19.41 1.53 6.82
C ASP A 261 19.14 0.04 7.06
N LYS A 262 18.23 -0.28 8.01
CA LYS A 262 17.77 -1.65 8.25
C LYS A 262 17.06 -2.23 7.04
N MET A 263 16.14 -1.49 6.40
CA MET A 263 15.48 -1.95 5.17
C MET A 263 16.48 -2.16 4.04
N GLU A 264 17.43 -1.26 3.85
CA GLU A 264 18.46 -1.35 2.81
C GLU A 264 19.37 -2.59 3.00
N SER A 265 19.67 -2.95 4.27
CA SER A 265 20.46 -4.14 4.60
C SER A 265 19.80 -5.46 4.17
N LEU A 266 18.48 -5.48 3.98
CA LEU A 266 17.73 -6.63 3.46
C LEU A 266 17.91 -6.80 1.95
N LYS A 267 18.58 -5.88 1.26
CA LYS A 267 18.90 -5.90 -0.18
C LYS A 267 17.67 -6.13 -1.06
N PRO A 268 16.60 -5.33 -0.91
CA PRO A 268 15.39 -5.51 -1.70
C PRO A 268 15.64 -5.25 -3.19
N ARG A 269 14.83 -5.92 -4.03
CA ARG A 269 14.73 -5.65 -5.47
C ARG A 269 13.60 -4.69 -5.80
N ALA A 270 12.59 -4.65 -4.93
CA ALA A 270 11.46 -3.72 -5.02
C ALA A 270 11.06 -3.23 -3.62
N VAL A 271 10.63 -1.98 -3.52
CA VAL A 271 10.14 -1.35 -2.27
C VAL A 271 8.88 -0.57 -2.58
N ILE A 272 7.77 -0.95 -1.93
CA ILE A 272 6.49 -0.26 -2.08
C ILE A 272 6.33 0.72 -0.93
N ALA A 273 6.23 2.00 -1.26
CA ALA A 273 5.93 3.06 -0.29
C ALA A 273 4.44 3.08 0.07
N GLY A 274 4.09 3.44 1.30
CA GLY A 274 2.69 3.66 1.72
C GLY A 274 2.03 4.80 0.95
N HIS A 275 2.78 5.87 0.72
CA HIS A 275 2.37 6.98 -0.14
C HIS A 275 3.32 7.15 -1.32
N LYS A 276 2.75 7.16 -2.54
CA LYS A 276 3.54 7.35 -3.75
C LYS A 276 2.81 8.21 -4.78
N ARG A 277 3.60 8.89 -5.62
CA ARG A 277 3.08 9.61 -6.79
C ARG A 277 2.62 8.59 -7.83
N VAL A 278 1.49 8.86 -8.47
CA VAL A 278 0.99 8.07 -9.59
C VAL A 278 2.04 7.99 -10.70
N GLY A 279 2.30 6.80 -11.20
CA GLY A 279 3.26 6.54 -12.27
C GLY A 279 4.71 6.31 -11.82
N ASN A 280 5.04 6.54 -10.54
CA ASN A 280 6.36 6.19 -10.03
C ASN A 280 6.53 4.67 -9.92
N ASP A 281 7.73 4.19 -10.22
CA ASP A 281 8.11 2.78 -10.07
C ASP A 281 8.31 2.39 -8.58
N ASP A 282 8.55 1.10 -8.35
CA ASP A 282 8.78 0.53 -7.02
C ASP A 282 10.27 0.18 -6.82
N SER A 283 11.17 1.03 -7.33
CA SER A 283 12.61 0.87 -7.21
C SER A 283 13.07 1.05 -5.74
N PRO A 284 14.04 0.25 -5.27
CA PRO A 284 14.63 0.41 -3.94
C PRO A 284 15.32 1.77 -3.71
N ARG A 285 15.54 2.57 -4.76
CA ARG A 285 16.13 3.92 -4.64
C ARG A 285 15.36 4.82 -3.67
N ILE A 286 14.05 4.56 -3.49
CA ILE A 286 13.21 5.37 -2.59
C ILE A 286 13.69 5.34 -1.14
N ILE A 287 14.40 4.30 -0.71
CA ILE A 287 15.04 4.25 0.62
C ILE A 287 16.06 5.38 0.75
N GLY A 288 16.95 5.51 -0.24
CA GLY A 288 17.94 6.58 -0.30
C GLY A 288 17.33 7.97 -0.48
N GLU A 289 16.28 8.09 -1.28
CA GLU A 289 15.54 9.34 -1.52
C GLU A 289 14.84 9.81 -0.23
N THR A 290 14.18 8.92 0.50
CA THR A 290 13.56 9.22 1.81
C THR A 290 14.62 9.67 2.83
N ARG A 291 15.73 8.95 2.93
CA ARG A 291 16.87 9.31 3.79
C ARG A 291 17.42 10.69 3.44
N LYS A 292 17.60 10.98 2.15
CA LYS A 292 18.06 12.30 1.66
C LYS A 292 17.08 13.40 2.05
N TYR A 293 15.77 13.16 1.88
CA TYR A 293 14.73 14.13 2.25
C TYR A 293 14.81 14.48 3.74
N ILE A 294 14.92 13.49 4.63
CA ILE A 294 15.04 13.72 6.08
C ILE A 294 16.28 14.58 6.40
N ARG A 295 17.43 14.27 5.80
CA ARG A 295 18.66 15.05 5.99
C ARG A 295 18.56 16.49 5.45
N ASP A 296 17.92 16.66 4.30
CA ASP A 296 17.69 18.00 3.73
C ASP A 296 16.73 18.83 4.61
N PHE A 297 15.68 18.18 5.13
CA PHE A 297 14.75 18.81 6.07
C PHE A 297 15.47 19.26 7.36
N GLU A 298 16.30 18.41 7.96
CA GLU A 298 17.13 18.77 9.13
C GLU A 298 18.06 19.95 8.83
N ARG A 299 18.80 19.86 7.76
CA ARG A 299 19.73 20.92 7.34
C ARG A 299 19.02 22.26 7.12
N LEU A 300 17.91 22.27 6.40
CA LEU A 300 17.14 23.49 6.15
C LEU A 300 16.45 23.99 7.42
N ALA A 301 16.00 23.11 8.30
CA ALA A 301 15.45 23.50 9.60
C ALA A 301 16.47 24.27 10.46
N MET A 302 17.76 23.95 10.40
CA MET A 302 18.82 24.70 11.10
C MET A 302 19.10 26.06 10.42
N GLN A 303 18.80 26.25 9.15
CA GLN A 303 19.11 27.44 8.36
C GLN A 303 17.95 28.44 8.27
N THR A 304 16.75 28.05 8.71
CA THR A 304 15.53 28.86 8.65
C THR A 304 15.04 29.21 10.04
N THR A 305 14.32 30.32 10.16
CA THR A 305 13.77 30.80 11.44
C THR A 305 12.28 30.44 11.57
N THR A 306 11.53 30.56 10.48
CA THR A 306 10.08 30.38 10.48
C THR A 306 9.65 29.11 9.75
N ALA A 307 8.42 28.63 10.05
CA ALA A 307 7.81 27.52 9.34
C ALA A 307 7.65 27.81 7.84
N LEU A 308 7.28 29.05 7.49
CA LEU A 308 7.11 29.47 6.09
C LEU A 308 8.43 29.43 5.32
N GLU A 309 9.52 29.94 5.90
CA GLU A 309 10.84 29.87 5.26
C GLU A 309 11.27 28.42 4.99
N LEU A 310 11.08 27.53 5.98
CA LEU A 310 11.42 26.10 5.82
C LEU A 310 10.55 25.46 4.75
N TYR A 311 9.25 25.74 4.77
CA TYR A 311 8.30 25.26 3.75
C TYR A 311 8.74 25.66 2.35
N ASP A 312 9.04 26.93 2.12
CA ASP A 312 9.45 27.46 0.83
C ASP A 312 10.79 26.86 0.35
N GLN A 313 11.75 26.66 1.27
CA GLN A 313 13.03 26.03 0.93
C GLN A 313 12.85 24.55 0.54
N MET A 314 11.99 23.82 1.25
CA MET A 314 11.68 22.44 0.90
C MET A 314 10.96 22.35 -0.46
N LEU A 315 10.02 23.24 -0.76
CA LEU A 315 9.36 23.29 -2.08
C LEU A 315 10.32 23.61 -3.21
N LYS A 316 11.33 24.48 -3.00
CA LYS A 316 12.38 24.75 -3.98
C LYS A 316 13.24 23.51 -4.26
N LEU A 317 13.50 22.72 -3.23
CA LEU A 317 14.34 21.52 -3.35
C LEU A 317 13.58 20.32 -3.93
N TYR A 318 12.25 20.24 -3.66
CA TYR A 318 11.35 19.18 -4.09
C TYR A 318 10.09 19.72 -4.78
N PRO A 319 10.23 20.47 -5.91
CA PRO A 319 9.13 21.23 -6.50
C PRO A 319 7.97 20.37 -7.01
N ASP A 320 8.28 19.16 -7.48
CA ASP A 320 7.33 18.25 -8.11
C ASP A 320 6.73 17.22 -7.13
N TRP A 321 7.10 17.27 -5.85
CA TRP A 321 6.59 16.34 -4.86
C TRP A 321 5.17 16.72 -4.43
N GLY A 322 4.32 15.70 -4.33
CA GLY A 322 2.95 15.82 -3.81
C GLY A 322 2.90 15.94 -2.28
N ASN A 323 1.68 15.94 -1.73
CA ASN A 323 1.45 15.95 -0.27
C ASN A 323 2.03 17.19 0.46
N ARG A 324 1.85 18.37 -0.10
CA ARG A 324 2.27 19.64 0.53
C ARG A 324 1.66 19.87 1.90
N GLY A 325 0.49 19.26 2.16
CA GLY A 325 -0.17 19.28 3.47
C GLY A 325 0.66 18.63 4.57
N ALA A 326 1.30 17.48 4.31
CA ALA A 326 2.20 16.85 5.27
C ALA A 326 3.44 17.71 5.52
N LEU A 327 4.03 18.28 4.46
CA LEU A 327 5.15 19.21 4.63
C LEU A 327 4.76 20.39 5.53
N TRP A 328 3.60 21.03 5.27
CA TRP A 328 3.13 22.16 6.07
C TRP A 328 2.95 21.80 7.56
N THR A 329 2.33 20.66 7.84
CA THR A 329 2.19 20.17 9.22
C THR A 329 3.58 19.89 9.84
N SER A 330 4.49 19.30 9.09
CA SER A 330 5.83 18.94 9.55
C SER A 330 6.69 20.17 9.91
N VAL A 331 6.69 21.21 9.07
CA VAL A 331 7.47 22.43 9.35
C VAL A 331 6.92 23.18 10.55
N ARG A 332 5.59 23.17 10.76
CA ARG A 332 4.94 23.78 11.92
C ARG A 332 5.15 23.02 13.23
N ALA A 333 5.40 21.72 13.15
CA ALA A 333 5.71 20.92 14.32
C ALA A 333 7.08 21.26 14.94
N ILE A 334 7.99 21.87 14.16
CA ILE A 334 9.36 22.20 14.61
C ILE A 334 9.67 23.70 14.60
N LYS A 335 8.83 24.51 13.99
CA LYS A 335 8.97 25.98 13.93
C LYS A 335 7.67 26.62 14.39
N THR A 336 7.76 27.44 15.40
CA THR A 336 6.64 28.27 15.90
C THR A 336 6.47 29.53 15.07
#